data_40c3200f3e63cf29518dcc6a540686cd
#
_entry.id   40c3200f3e63cf29518dcc6a540686cd
#
_cell.length_a   1.000
_cell.length_b   1.000
_cell.length_c   1.000
_cell.angle_alpha   90.00
_cell.angle_beta   90.00
_cell.angle_gamma   90.00
#
_symmetry.space_group_name_H-M   'P 1'
#
loop_
_entity.id
_entity.type
_entity.pdbx_description
1 polymer ?
#
loop_
_entity_poly.entity_id
_entity_poly.type
_entity_poly.pdbx_seq_one_letter_code
_entity_poly.pdbx_strand_id
1 'polypeptide(L)'
;GQDWKYGGIRDGFLQQMTNGLNLDHQAWSPVVAYINGRYWGYMFVRERHNSDFIYSNYGWDELDIDIIENNWREQVSDGDMVHYNLMKDYIMTADMAQDSSYQRVSSYIDIDSYLNYMAVEFFVANEDWPRNNQKLFRNRTDGRWRWIIQDLDKGYQHPEKNLLGEFFTSTYTNFSL
;
A
#
# COMPACT_ATOMS: atom_id res chain seq x y z
N GLY A 1 -12.45 -6.19 8.36
CA GLY A 1 -11.78 -5.20 9.18
C GLY A 1 -12.40 -5.08 10.57
N GLN A 2 -11.65 -4.58 11.50
CA GLN A 2 -12.11 -4.38 12.88
C GLN A 2 -12.92 -3.08 13.07
N ASP A 3 -13.05 -2.30 12.00
CA ASP A 3 -13.64 -0.96 12.02
C ASP A 3 -15.18 -0.94 12.15
N TRP A 4 -15.85 -2.09 11.99
CA TRP A 4 -17.31 -2.18 12.07
C TRP A 4 -17.90 -1.67 13.37
N LYS A 5 -17.24 -1.88 14.50
CA LYS A 5 -17.68 -1.38 15.80
C LYS A 5 -17.59 0.16 15.92
N TYR A 6 -16.86 0.81 15.02
CA TYR A 6 -16.67 2.27 14.96
C TYR A 6 -17.36 2.91 13.75
N GLY A 7 -18.27 2.22 13.11
CA GLY A 7 -19.03 2.74 11.98
C GLY A 7 -18.56 2.26 10.60
N GLY A 8 -17.43 1.54 10.50
CA GLY A 8 -16.96 0.87 9.30
C GLY A 8 -16.47 1.78 8.17
N ILE A 9 -16.39 3.11 8.39
CA ILE A 9 -16.08 4.09 7.34
C ILE A 9 -14.62 4.57 7.37
N ARG A 10 -13.89 4.28 8.45
CA ARG A 10 -12.57 4.86 8.71
C ARG A 10 -11.61 4.60 7.56
N ASP A 11 -11.41 3.35 7.20
CA ASP A 11 -10.49 2.96 6.14
C ASP A 11 -10.84 3.63 4.80
N GLY A 12 -12.08 3.51 4.34
CA GLY A 12 -12.50 4.16 3.10
C GLY A 12 -12.35 5.70 3.13
N PHE A 13 -12.68 6.32 4.26
CA PHE A 13 -12.53 7.77 4.44
C PHE A 13 -11.05 8.19 4.40
N LEU A 14 -10.17 7.48 5.11
CA LEU A 14 -8.74 7.78 5.13
C LEU A 14 -8.09 7.56 3.76
N GLN A 15 -8.48 6.51 3.04
CA GLN A 15 -8.03 6.31 1.66
C GLN A 15 -8.52 7.45 0.75
N GLN A 16 -9.75 7.90 0.90
CA GLN A 16 -10.27 9.02 0.10
C GLN A 16 -9.56 10.36 0.38
N MET A 17 -9.03 10.56 1.58
CA MET A 17 -8.21 11.74 1.90
C MET A 17 -6.91 11.79 1.08
N THR A 18 -6.48 10.70 0.48
CA THR A 18 -5.29 10.67 -0.38
C THR A 18 -5.56 11.13 -1.81
N ASN A 19 -6.81 11.49 -2.14
CA ASN A 19 -7.15 12.02 -3.45
C ASN A 19 -6.29 13.24 -3.80
N GLY A 20 -5.69 13.22 -4.97
CA GLY A 20 -4.79 14.27 -5.45
C GLY A 20 -3.31 14.06 -5.13
N LEU A 21 -2.96 13.04 -4.34
CA LEU A 21 -1.59 12.57 -4.19
C LEU A 21 -1.24 11.61 -5.34
N ASN A 22 0.04 11.54 -5.68
CA ASN A 22 0.54 10.48 -6.57
C ASN A 22 0.63 9.15 -5.80
N LEU A 23 -0.53 8.62 -5.42
CA LEU A 23 -0.66 7.42 -4.60
C LEU A 23 -1.92 6.64 -5.02
N ASP A 24 -1.74 5.36 -5.26
CA ASP A 24 -2.83 4.47 -5.62
C ASP A 24 -3.62 4.07 -4.37
N HIS A 25 -4.93 4.14 -4.47
CA HIS A 25 -5.85 3.78 -3.39
C HIS A 25 -7.12 3.13 -3.95
N GLN A 26 -7.86 2.48 -3.08
CA GLN A 26 -9.06 1.73 -3.39
C GLN A 26 -10.26 2.66 -3.52
N ALA A 27 -10.97 2.61 -4.64
CA ALA A 27 -12.29 3.21 -4.71
C ALA A 27 -13.27 2.41 -3.81
N TRP A 28 -14.18 3.13 -3.18
CA TRP A 28 -15.19 2.55 -2.30
C TRP A 28 -16.51 3.31 -2.37
N SER A 29 -17.60 2.62 -2.06
CA SER A 29 -18.92 3.23 -1.96
C SER A 29 -19.77 2.56 -0.89
N PRO A 30 -20.42 3.31 -0.01
CA PRO A 30 -21.39 2.75 0.92
C PRO A 30 -22.65 2.28 0.17
N VAL A 31 -23.16 1.13 0.54
CA VAL A 31 -24.37 0.55 -0.05
C VAL A 31 -25.26 -0.02 1.04
N VAL A 32 -26.56 -0.04 0.76
CA VAL A 32 -27.55 -0.73 1.60
C VAL A 32 -27.77 -2.12 1.03
N ALA A 33 -27.53 -3.13 1.86
CA ALA A 33 -27.67 -4.53 1.44
C ALA A 33 -29.07 -5.08 1.82
N TYR A 34 -29.66 -5.81 0.91
CA TYR A 34 -30.88 -6.60 1.11
C TYR A 34 -30.61 -8.04 0.70
N ILE A 35 -31.05 -9.00 1.52
CA ILE A 35 -31.00 -10.43 1.21
C ILE A 35 -32.43 -10.97 1.15
N ASN A 36 -32.81 -11.52 0.00
CA ASN A 36 -34.17 -12.00 -0.26
C ASN A 36 -35.27 -10.95 0.08
N GLY A 37 -35.00 -9.67 -0.27
CA GLY A 37 -35.90 -8.55 -0.03
C GLY A 37 -35.95 -8.03 1.42
N ARG A 38 -35.20 -8.61 2.34
CA ARG A 38 -35.09 -8.12 3.71
C ARG A 38 -33.85 -7.25 3.89
N TYR A 39 -34.01 -6.13 4.57
CA TYR A 39 -32.90 -5.29 4.96
C TYR A 39 -31.86 -6.08 5.78
N TRP A 40 -30.61 -6.07 5.31
CA TRP A 40 -29.50 -6.78 5.95
C TRP A 40 -28.57 -5.85 6.70
N GLY A 41 -28.40 -4.62 6.21
CA GLY A 41 -27.52 -3.63 6.80
C GLY A 41 -26.87 -2.73 5.75
N TYR A 42 -25.93 -1.89 6.19
CA TYR A 42 -25.06 -1.17 5.27
C TYR A 42 -23.74 -1.93 5.09
N MET A 43 -23.16 -1.80 3.94
CA MET A 43 -21.93 -2.43 3.53
C MET A 43 -21.13 -1.46 2.67
N PHE A 44 -19.91 -1.85 2.31
CA PHE A 44 -19.07 -1.10 1.38
C PHE A 44 -18.71 -1.99 0.20
N VAL A 45 -19.00 -1.51 -0.99
CA VAL A 45 -18.41 -2.03 -2.22
C VAL A 45 -17.06 -1.39 -2.36
N ARG A 46 -16.03 -2.19 -2.60
CA ARG A 46 -14.63 -1.75 -2.71
C ARG A 46 -13.98 -2.40 -3.92
N GLU A 47 -13.07 -1.69 -4.55
CA GLU A 47 -12.16 -2.32 -5.50
C GLU A 47 -11.26 -3.34 -4.79
N ARG A 48 -10.85 -4.33 -5.53
CA ARG A 48 -9.86 -5.30 -5.07
C ARG A 48 -8.53 -4.97 -5.73
N HIS A 49 -7.48 -4.79 -4.96
CA HIS A 49 -6.13 -4.53 -5.46
C HIS A 49 -5.51 -5.80 -6.06
N ASN A 50 -5.87 -6.10 -7.30
CA ASN A 50 -5.40 -7.23 -8.10
C ASN A 50 -5.09 -6.74 -9.53
N SER A 51 -4.84 -7.68 -10.45
CA SER A 51 -4.60 -7.37 -11.86
C SER A 51 -5.74 -6.59 -12.52
N ASP A 52 -7.01 -6.86 -12.16
CA ASP A 52 -8.15 -6.10 -12.69
C ASP A 52 -8.11 -4.62 -12.27
N PHE A 53 -7.69 -4.34 -11.03
CA PHE A 53 -7.49 -2.96 -10.57
C PHE A 53 -6.42 -2.24 -11.41
N ILE A 54 -5.29 -2.91 -11.64
CA ILE A 54 -4.22 -2.34 -12.46
C ILE A 54 -4.67 -2.12 -13.91
N TYR A 55 -5.36 -3.10 -14.49
CA TYR A 55 -5.92 -2.95 -15.82
C TYR A 55 -6.89 -1.77 -15.92
N SER A 56 -7.79 -1.64 -14.95
CA SER A 56 -8.82 -0.58 -14.94
C SER A 56 -8.22 0.82 -14.80
N ASN A 57 -7.14 0.97 -14.04
CA ASN A 57 -6.53 2.27 -13.75
C ASN A 57 -5.38 2.64 -14.70
N TYR A 58 -4.67 1.64 -15.24
CA TYR A 58 -3.45 1.84 -16.03
C TYR A 58 -3.54 1.26 -17.45
N GLY A 59 -4.50 0.37 -17.71
CA GLY A 59 -4.61 -0.34 -19.00
C GLY A 59 -3.51 -1.40 -19.19
N TRP A 60 -2.81 -1.82 -18.13
CA TRP A 60 -1.77 -2.83 -18.20
C TRP A 60 -2.35 -4.22 -18.06
N ASP A 61 -1.93 -5.13 -18.94
CA ASP A 61 -2.37 -6.52 -18.93
C ASP A 61 -1.76 -7.29 -17.75
N GLU A 62 -2.47 -8.30 -17.26
CA GLU A 62 -2.02 -9.18 -16.19
C GLU A 62 -0.65 -9.82 -16.48
N LEU A 63 -0.34 -10.13 -17.73
CA LEU A 63 0.93 -10.72 -18.12
C LEU A 63 2.11 -9.74 -18.08
N ASP A 64 1.80 -8.45 -18.05
CA ASP A 64 2.79 -7.36 -18.11
C ASP A 64 3.05 -6.71 -16.75
N ILE A 65 2.57 -7.31 -15.65
CA ILE A 65 2.70 -6.74 -14.31
C ILE A 65 3.31 -7.70 -13.31
N ASP A 66 3.93 -7.11 -12.28
CA ASP A 66 4.23 -7.81 -11.02
C ASP A 66 3.46 -7.11 -9.90
N ILE A 67 2.83 -7.89 -9.03
CA ILE A 67 2.19 -7.43 -7.80
C ILE A 67 2.76 -8.22 -6.62
N ILE A 68 3.35 -7.52 -5.67
CA ILE A 68 3.88 -8.09 -4.44
C ILE A 68 3.04 -7.60 -3.26
N GLU A 69 2.77 -8.49 -2.35
CA GLU A 69 2.02 -8.23 -1.13
C GLU A 69 2.83 -8.66 0.08
N ASN A 70 2.82 -7.85 1.13
CA ASN A 70 3.38 -8.21 2.42
C ASN A 70 2.29 -8.21 3.49
N ASN A 71 1.89 -9.39 3.90
CA ASN A 71 1.01 -9.67 5.04
C ASN A 71 1.78 -10.58 6.01
N TRP A 72 2.69 -9.98 6.79
CA TRP A 72 3.67 -10.67 7.63
C TRP A 72 4.70 -11.51 6.87
N ARG A 73 4.48 -11.73 5.59
CA ARG A 73 5.39 -12.39 4.65
C ARG A 73 5.20 -11.80 3.26
N GLU A 74 6.31 -11.59 2.60
CA GLU A 74 6.32 -11.21 1.19
C GLU A 74 5.83 -12.38 0.33
N GLN A 75 4.89 -12.09 -0.54
CA GLN A 75 4.33 -13.08 -1.47
C GLN A 75 3.96 -12.43 -2.80
N VAL A 76 4.01 -13.23 -3.85
CA VAL A 76 3.54 -12.81 -5.18
C VAL A 76 2.02 -12.89 -5.21
N SER A 77 1.37 -11.79 -5.59
CA SER A 77 -0.04 -11.79 -6.00
C SER A 77 -0.19 -12.07 -7.49
N ASP A 78 0.65 -11.40 -8.32
CA ASP A 78 0.73 -11.60 -9.76
C ASP A 78 2.17 -11.42 -10.23
N GLY A 79 2.55 -12.08 -11.35
CA GLY A 79 3.90 -12.00 -11.91
C GLY A 79 4.95 -12.78 -11.11
N ASP A 80 6.07 -12.14 -10.78
CA ASP A 80 7.16 -12.78 -10.04
C ASP A 80 7.92 -11.78 -9.13
N MET A 81 8.86 -12.32 -8.32
CA MET A 81 9.68 -11.53 -7.39
C MET A 81 11.07 -11.18 -7.92
N VAL A 82 11.41 -11.50 -9.14
CA VAL A 82 12.79 -11.37 -9.63
C VAL A 82 13.25 -9.91 -9.54
N HIS A 83 12.47 -8.99 -10.10
CA HIS A 83 12.84 -7.57 -10.08
C HIS A 83 12.71 -6.96 -8.66
N TYR A 84 11.75 -7.42 -7.87
CA TYR A 84 11.60 -7.00 -6.47
C TYR A 84 12.85 -7.39 -5.66
N ASN A 85 13.31 -8.62 -5.78
CA ASN A 85 14.50 -9.09 -5.08
C ASN A 85 15.76 -8.33 -5.53
N LEU A 86 15.92 -8.06 -6.82
CA LEU A 86 17.03 -7.23 -7.32
C LEU A 86 17.05 -5.82 -6.70
N MET A 87 15.88 -5.19 -6.62
CA MET A 87 15.75 -3.89 -5.95
C MET A 87 16.11 -3.98 -4.47
N LYS A 88 15.54 -4.94 -3.76
CA LYS A 88 15.75 -5.15 -2.33
C LYS A 88 17.21 -5.44 -1.99
N ASP A 89 17.84 -6.37 -2.72
CA ASP A 89 19.25 -6.72 -2.54
C ASP A 89 20.14 -5.50 -2.76
N TYR A 90 19.83 -4.68 -3.77
CA TYR A 90 20.58 -3.45 -4.01
C TYR A 90 20.45 -2.48 -2.84
N ILE A 91 19.24 -2.20 -2.38
CA ILE A 91 18.99 -1.26 -1.27
C ILE A 91 19.68 -1.72 0.01
N MET A 92 19.67 -3.03 0.29
CA MET A 92 20.26 -3.60 1.50
C MET A 92 21.79 -3.58 1.49
N THR A 93 22.43 -3.47 0.33
CA THR A 93 23.90 -3.58 0.18
C THR A 93 24.57 -2.29 -0.25
N ALA A 94 23.85 -1.37 -0.86
CA ALA A 94 24.40 -0.11 -1.37
C ALA A 94 24.65 0.91 -0.25
N ASP A 95 25.69 1.71 -0.43
CA ASP A 95 25.90 2.90 0.40
C ASP A 95 24.92 4.00 -0.03
N MET A 96 23.84 4.15 0.70
CA MET A 96 22.75 5.09 0.40
C MET A 96 23.15 6.57 0.61
N ALA A 97 24.36 6.86 1.16
CA ALA A 97 24.88 8.22 1.22
C ALA A 97 25.45 8.71 -0.13
N GLN A 98 25.56 7.82 -1.11
CA GLN A 98 26.07 8.15 -2.45
C GLN A 98 24.92 8.56 -3.39
N ASP A 99 25.07 9.68 -4.10
CA ASP A 99 24.09 10.13 -5.10
C ASP A 99 23.80 9.07 -6.17
N SER A 100 24.81 8.30 -6.56
CA SER A 100 24.68 7.22 -7.53
C SER A 100 23.75 6.10 -7.03
N SER A 101 23.79 5.81 -5.73
CA SER A 101 22.89 4.83 -5.11
C SER A 101 21.45 5.33 -5.12
N TYR A 102 21.23 6.59 -4.77
CA TYR A 102 19.91 7.22 -4.87
C TYR A 102 19.36 7.19 -6.30
N GLN A 103 20.19 7.56 -7.30
CA GLN A 103 19.80 7.50 -8.70
C GLN A 103 19.41 6.08 -9.13
N ARG A 104 20.17 5.08 -8.66
CA ARG A 104 19.86 3.69 -8.97
C ARG A 104 18.55 3.25 -8.33
N VAL A 105 18.30 3.59 -7.06
CA VAL A 105 17.02 3.30 -6.38
C VAL A 105 15.86 3.99 -7.09
N SER A 106 16.04 5.25 -7.51
CA SER A 106 15.02 5.98 -8.28
C SER A 106 14.70 5.36 -9.65
N SER A 107 15.56 4.47 -10.17
CA SER A 107 15.25 3.68 -11.35
C SER A 107 14.38 2.46 -11.05
N TYR A 108 14.36 1.99 -9.81
CA TYR A 108 13.51 0.88 -9.38
C TYR A 108 12.16 1.34 -8.83
N ILE A 109 12.14 2.49 -8.16
CA ILE A 109 11.02 2.98 -7.36
C ILE A 109 10.48 4.29 -7.94
N ASP A 110 9.17 4.44 -8.02
CA ASP A 110 8.53 5.74 -8.16
C ASP A 110 8.63 6.46 -6.81
N ILE A 111 9.66 7.29 -6.66
CA ILE A 111 10.00 7.95 -5.39
C ILE A 111 8.86 8.83 -4.89
N ASP A 112 8.15 9.52 -5.78
CA ASP A 112 7.04 10.39 -5.40
C ASP A 112 5.85 9.57 -4.85
N SER A 113 5.51 8.46 -5.52
CA SER A 113 4.51 7.52 -5.01
C SER A 113 4.91 6.95 -3.64
N TYR A 114 6.17 6.53 -3.50
CA TYR A 114 6.69 5.98 -2.24
C TYR A 114 6.66 6.99 -1.09
N LEU A 115 7.08 8.23 -1.33
CA LEU A 115 7.08 9.27 -0.31
C LEU A 115 5.66 9.65 0.11
N ASN A 116 4.71 9.71 -0.82
CA ASN A 116 3.30 9.93 -0.50
C ASN A 116 2.73 8.78 0.33
N TYR A 117 3.06 7.53 -0.03
CA TYR A 117 2.67 6.35 0.74
C TYR A 117 3.17 6.43 2.19
N MET A 118 4.47 6.66 2.37
CA MET A 118 5.09 6.78 3.70
C MET A 118 4.49 7.93 4.51
N ALA A 119 4.27 9.08 3.85
CA ALA A 119 3.68 10.24 4.52
C ALA A 119 2.26 9.95 5.03
N VAL A 120 1.45 9.26 4.24
CA VAL A 120 0.09 8.86 4.66
C VAL A 120 0.13 7.89 5.82
N GLU A 121 0.93 6.82 5.73
CA GLU A 121 1.03 5.80 6.80
C GLU A 121 1.46 6.42 8.15
N PHE A 122 2.46 7.32 8.12
CA PHE A 122 2.88 8.05 9.31
C PHE A 122 1.81 9.03 9.81
N PHE A 123 1.18 9.78 8.90
CA PHE A 123 0.18 10.78 9.26
C PHE A 123 -1.03 10.17 9.94
N VAL A 124 -1.51 9.03 9.44
CA VAL A 124 -2.65 8.34 10.04
C VAL A 124 -2.24 7.46 11.23
N ALA A 125 -0.94 7.32 11.49
CA ALA A 125 -0.38 6.44 12.52
C ALA A 125 -0.95 5.01 12.43
N ASN A 126 -0.86 4.39 11.24
CA ASN A 126 -1.38 3.05 10.98
C ASN A 126 -0.58 1.99 11.74
N GLU A 127 -1.17 1.40 12.77
CA GLU A 127 -0.45 0.51 13.69
C GLU A 127 -0.20 -0.90 13.16
N ASP A 128 -0.91 -1.32 12.13
CA ASP A 128 -0.68 -2.62 11.49
C ASP A 128 0.47 -2.56 10.47
N TRP A 129 0.86 -1.36 10.08
CA TRP A 129 1.96 -1.11 9.16
C TRP A 129 3.30 -0.96 9.94
N PRO A 130 4.46 -1.32 9.39
CA PRO A 130 4.72 -1.77 8.00
C PRO A 130 4.83 -3.29 7.82
N ARG A 131 4.63 -4.08 8.83
CA ARG A 131 4.77 -5.55 8.74
C ARG A 131 3.61 -6.24 8.03
N ASN A 132 2.51 -5.52 7.89
CA ASN A 132 1.26 -5.98 7.31
C ASN A 132 0.74 -4.90 6.35
N ASN A 133 -0.22 -5.26 5.50
CA ASN A 133 -0.96 -4.33 4.68
C ASN A 133 -0.11 -3.55 3.67
N GLN A 134 1.02 -4.10 3.22
CA GLN A 134 1.77 -3.51 2.12
C GLN A 134 1.43 -4.20 0.81
N LYS A 135 1.21 -3.41 -0.21
CA LYS A 135 1.07 -3.89 -1.58
C LYS A 135 1.75 -2.93 -2.54
N LEU A 136 2.50 -3.49 -3.46
CA LEU A 136 3.19 -2.73 -4.48
C LEU A 136 3.10 -3.45 -5.82
N PHE A 137 3.16 -2.68 -6.89
CA PHE A 137 3.06 -3.18 -8.24
C PHE A 137 3.98 -2.42 -9.20
N ARG A 138 4.26 -3.02 -10.33
CA ARG A 138 4.96 -2.36 -11.44
C ARG A 138 4.52 -2.95 -12.78
N ASN A 139 4.73 -2.20 -13.86
CA ASN A 139 4.78 -2.75 -15.21
C ASN A 139 6.12 -3.47 -15.42
N ARG A 140 6.12 -4.66 -16.03
CA ARG A 140 7.32 -5.48 -16.23
C ARG A 140 8.26 -4.91 -17.30
N THR A 141 7.74 -4.15 -18.25
CA THR A 141 8.52 -3.64 -19.39
C THR A 141 9.46 -2.51 -18.95
N ASP A 142 8.95 -1.50 -18.26
CA ASP A 142 9.71 -0.29 -17.93
C ASP A 142 9.29 0.34 -16.59
N GLY A 143 8.35 -0.32 -15.89
CA GLY A 143 7.73 0.23 -14.72
C GLY A 143 8.61 0.21 -13.49
N ARG A 144 8.52 1.29 -12.73
CA ARG A 144 9.03 1.39 -11.38
C ARG A 144 7.99 0.90 -10.39
N TRP A 145 8.43 0.39 -9.24
CA TRP A 145 7.54 0.00 -8.16
C TRP A 145 6.77 1.18 -7.61
N ARG A 146 5.46 1.00 -7.48
CA ARG A 146 4.51 1.93 -6.88
C ARG A 146 3.78 1.25 -5.74
N TRP A 147 3.45 1.99 -4.72
CA TRP A 147 2.70 1.48 -3.56
C TRP A 147 1.22 1.78 -3.70
N ILE A 148 0.40 0.85 -3.21
CA ILE A 148 -1.04 1.02 -3.08
C ILE A 148 -1.34 1.16 -1.60
N ILE A 149 -2.03 2.25 -1.21
CA ILE A 149 -2.49 2.40 0.15
C ILE A 149 -3.69 1.47 0.39
N GLN A 150 -3.67 0.72 1.47
CA GLN A 150 -4.74 -0.22 1.81
C GLN A 150 -4.86 -0.42 3.31
N ASP A 151 -6.07 -0.80 3.74
CA ASP A 151 -6.41 -1.21 5.12
C ASP A 151 -5.93 -0.24 6.21
N LEU A 152 -6.41 1.00 6.11
CA LEU A 152 -6.15 2.05 7.11
C LEU A 152 -7.09 1.98 8.31
N ASP A 153 -7.73 0.82 8.57
CA ASP A 153 -8.71 0.67 9.66
C ASP A 153 -8.11 0.81 11.06
N LYS A 154 -6.78 0.73 11.15
CA LYS A 154 -5.99 1.01 12.36
C LYS A 154 -5.48 2.46 12.46
N GLY A 155 -5.70 3.27 11.42
CA GLY A 155 -5.32 4.67 11.44
C GLY A 155 -6.09 5.47 12.50
N TYR A 156 -5.45 6.45 13.12
CA TYR A 156 -6.01 7.33 14.17
C TYR A 156 -6.67 6.59 15.35
N GLN A 157 -6.26 5.37 15.65
CA GLN A 157 -6.71 4.70 16.87
C GLN A 157 -6.11 5.36 18.11
N HIS A 158 -4.88 5.81 17.99
CA HIS A 158 -4.12 6.51 19.02
C HIS A 158 -3.55 7.81 18.43
N PRO A 159 -4.32 8.90 18.40
CA PRO A 159 -3.91 10.15 17.73
C PRO A 159 -2.69 10.83 18.39
N GLU A 160 -2.36 10.46 19.63
CA GLU A 160 -1.16 10.88 20.34
C GLU A 160 0.11 10.12 19.92
N LYS A 161 -0.02 9.07 19.14
CA LYS A 161 1.09 8.20 18.75
C LYS A 161 1.99 8.89 17.72
N ASN A 162 3.29 8.93 18.02
CA ASN A 162 4.31 9.39 17.09
C ASN A 162 4.92 8.20 16.34
N LEU A 163 4.19 7.67 15.36
CA LEU A 163 4.65 6.53 14.58
C LEU A 163 5.97 6.81 13.85
N LEU A 164 6.15 8.03 13.35
CA LEU A 164 7.40 8.44 12.69
C LEU A 164 8.60 8.36 13.66
N GLY A 165 8.43 8.87 14.87
CA GLY A 165 9.47 8.76 15.91
C GLY A 165 9.77 7.32 16.28
N GLU A 166 8.75 6.50 16.47
CA GLU A 166 8.90 5.07 16.75
C GLU A 166 9.60 4.32 15.62
N PHE A 167 9.30 4.66 14.37
CA PHE A 167 9.91 4.06 13.18
C PHE A 167 11.43 4.24 13.16
N PHE A 168 11.92 5.45 13.45
CA PHE A 168 13.36 5.74 13.44
C PHE A 168 14.09 5.36 14.72
N THR A 169 13.40 5.18 15.84
CA THR A 169 14.03 4.84 17.14
C THR A 169 13.91 3.37 17.49
N SER A 170 12.92 2.66 16.93
CA SER A 170 12.79 1.24 17.16
C SER A 170 13.83 0.48 16.34
N THR A 171 14.36 -0.59 16.93
CA THR A 171 15.19 -1.58 16.25
C THR A 171 14.35 -2.41 15.25
N TYR A 172 13.55 -1.76 14.43
CA TYR A 172 12.89 -2.38 13.29
C TYR A 172 13.95 -2.70 12.21
N THR A 173 14.97 -3.46 12.59
CA THR A 173 16.08 -3.87 11.71
C THR A 173 15.68 -4.84 10.60
N ASN A 174 14.40 -5.17 10.49
CA ASN A 174 13.86 -6.10 9.50
C ASN A 174 12.68 -5.46 8.74
N PHE A 175 12.85 -4.24 8.24
CA PHE A 175 11.98 -3.78 7.18
C PHE A 175 12.36 -4.50 5.90
N SER A 176 11.60 -5.51 5.53
CA SER A 176 11.38 -5.76 4.13
C SER A 176 10.67 -4.51 3.60
N LEU A 177 11.31 -3.86 2.63
CA LEU A 177 10.71 -2.73 1.92
C LEU A 177 9.38 -3.13 1.32
#